data_b0795b7301d988a3098953130e17d20c
#
_entry.id   b0795b7301d988a3098953130e17d20c
#
_cell.length_a   1.000
_cell.length_b   1.000
_cell.length_c   1.000
_cell.angle_alpha   90.00
_cell.angle_beta   90.00
_cell.angle_gamma   90.00
#
_symmetry.space_group_name_H-M   'P 1'
#
loop_
_entity.id
_entity.type
_entity.pdbx_description
1 polymer ?
#
loop_
_entity_poly.entity_id
_entity_poly.type
_entity_poly.pdbx_seq_one_letter_code
_entity_poly.pdbx_strand_id
1 'polypeptide(L)'
;MSGLFGAIGITGSGIDAAQTWIDTNAGNLANMNDTVPTAQGAYQQQTPVFTPVVGANGQGDGVAVSSIQLGSAVGRLVYDPSNPQANAQGMVRQPAISMSTQLVQLVQAQNQYQANTVAFKRALTAYQSALTLGS
;
A
#
# COMPACT_ATOMS: atom_id res chain seq x y z
N MET A 1 -1.99 8.18 31.03
CA MET A 1 -1.05 7.10 30.61
C MET A 1 -1.68 6.21 29.53
N SER A 2 -2.90 5.69 29.74
CA SER A 2 -3.56 4.84 28.70
C SER A 2 -3.77 5.53 27.35
N GLY A 3 -4.10 6.84 27.35
CA GLY A 3 -4.27 7.59 26.11
C GLY A 3 -2.98 7.78 25.29
N LEU A 4 -1.82 7.91 25.93
CA LEU A 4 -0.53 8.03 25.24
C LEU A 4 -0.08 6.69 24.64
N PHE A 5 -0.33 5.57 25.32
CA PHE A 5 -0.13 4.24 24.76
C PHE A 5 -1.04 3.99 23.56
N GLY A 6 -2.32 4.38 23.67
CA GLY A 6 -3.25 4.31 22.56
C GLY A 6 -2.76 5.12 21.36
N ALA A 7 -2.28 6.36 21.57
CA ALA A 7 -1.74 7.18 20.49
C ALA A 7 -0.50 6.56 19.82
N ILE A 8 0.39 5.92 20.58
CA ILE A 8 1.54 5.18 20.04
C ILE A 8 1.07 3.99 19.20
N GLY A 9 0.11 3.20 19.69
CA GLY A 9 -0.46 2.05 18.97
C GLY A 9 -1.15 2.47 17.68
N ILE A 10 -2.01 3.49 17.73
CA ILE A 10 -2.76 4.02 16.59
C ILE A 10 -1.82 4.54 15.50
N THR A 11 -0.83 5.36 15.88
CA THR A 11 0.13 5.91 14.90
C THR A 11 1.07 4.84 14.36
N GLY A 12 1.44 3.84 15.17
CA GLY A 12 2.20 2.66 14.71
C GLY A 12 1.43 1.87 13.65
N SER A 13 0.14 1.59 13.88
CA SER A 13 -0.70 0.90 12.90
C SER A 13 -0.84 1.69 11.59
N GLY A 14 -0.87 3.02 11.67
CA GLY A 14 -0.86 3.90 10.50
C GLY A 14 0.44 3.83 9.70
N ILE A 15 1.58 3.68 10.37
CA ILE A 15 2.89 3.47 9.72
C ILE A 15 2.89 2.14 8.96
N ASP A 16 2.46 1.06 9.58
CA ASP A 16 2.40 -0.29 8.97
C ASP A 16 1.47 -0.31 7.75
N ALA A 17 0.31 0.31 7.86
CA ALA A 17 -0.64 0.43 6.76
C ALA A 17 -0.05 1.25 5.59
N ALA A 18 0.60 2.37 5.87
CA ALA A 18 1.25 3.19 4.86
C ALA A 18 2.43 2.47 4.20
N GLN A 19 3.20 1.67 4.95
CA GLN A 19 4.27 0.84 4.41
C GLN A 19 3.71 -0.19 3.43
N THR A 20 2.64 -0.89 3.78
CA THR A 20 1.96 -1.84 2.88
C THR A 20 1.49 -1.15 1.60
N TRP A 21 0.98 0.07 1.70
CA TRP A 21 0.56 0.84 0.53
C TRP A 21 1.74 1.22 -0.37
N ILE A 22 2.86 1.65 0.21
CA ILE A 22 4.10 1.93 -0.53
C ILE A 22 4.56 0.67 -1.27
N ASP A 23 4.60 -0.48 -0.57
CA ASP A 23 5.10 -1.74 -1.14
C ASP A 23 4.22 -2.24 -2.28
N THR A 24 2.90 -2.15 -2.15
CA THR A 24 1.97 -2.54 -3.23
C THR A 24 2.09 -1.63 -4.45
N ASN A 25 2.21 -0.31 -4.26
CA ASN A 25 2.42 0.62 -5.36
C ASN A 25 3.78 0.41 -6.04
N ALA A 26 4.84 0.16 -5.28
CA ALA A 26 6.15 -0.16 -5.84
C ALA A 26 6.12 -1.47 -6.64
N GLY A 27 5.43 -2.50 -6.14
CA GLY A 27 5.21 -3.75 -6.86
C GLY A 27 4.43 -3.55 -8.16
N ASN A 28 3.37 -2.76 -8.14
CA ASN A 28 2.59 -2.42 -9.33
C ASN A 28 3.43 -1.68 -10.37
N LEU A 29 4.27 -0.72 -9.96
CA LEU A 29 5.16 0.01 -10.85
C LEU A 29 6.24 -0.90 -11.45
N ALA A 30 6.81 -1.80 -10.64
CA ALA A 30 7.83 -2.74 -11.10
C ALA A 30 7.30 -3.70 -12.17
N ASN A 31 6.03 -4.13 -12.05
CA ASN A 31 5.43 -5.15 -12.92
C ASN A 31 4.50 -4.58 -13.99
N MET A 32 4.33 -3.26 -14.08
CA MET A 32 3.37 -2.64 -15.01
C MET A 32 3.67 -2.88 -16.50
N ASN A 33 4.92 -3.18 -16.83
CA ASN A 33 5.36 -3.45 -18.19
C ASN A 33 5.65 -4.94 -18.45
N ASP A 34 5.36 -5.82 -17.52
CA ASP A 34 5.53 -7.26 -17.70
C ASP A 34 4.66 -7.75 -18.85
N THR A 35 5.25 -8.57 -19.71
CA THR A 35 4.56 -9.19 -20.83
C THR A 35 4.37 -10.67 -20.61
N VAL A 36 3.21 -11.16 -21.00
CA VAL A 36 2.90 -12.59 -21.01
C VAL A 36 2.24 -12.97 -22.33
N PRO A 37 2.24 -14.27 -22.72
CA PRO A 37 1.46 -14.73 -23.87
C PRO A 37 -0.03 -14.37 -23.73
N THR A 38 -0.69 -14.10 -24.83
CA THR A 38 -2.11 -13.67 -24.84
C THR A 38 -3.06 -14.70 -24.21
N ALA A 39 -2.66 -15.96 -24.12
CA ALA A 39 -3.40 -17.02 -23.45
C ALA A 39 -3.28 -17.01 -21.92
N GLN A 40 -2.34 -16.26 -21.38
CA GLN A 40 -2.12 -16.13 -19.93
C GLN A 40 -2.73 -14.84 -19.39
N GLY A 41 -3.06 -14.83 -18.09
CA GLY A 41 -3.47 -13.61 -17.38
C GLY A 41 -2.29 -12.67 -17.15
N ALA A 42 -2.52 -11.36 -17.31
CA ALA A 42 -1.56 -10.33 -16.96
C ALA A 42 -1.35 -10.25 -15.43
N TYR A 43 -0.23 -9.64 -15.01
CA TYR A 43 -0.06 -9.24 -13.62
C TYR A 43 -1.27 -8.44 -13.15
N GLN A 44 -1.78 -8.78 -11.99
CA GLN A 44 -2.94 -8.10 -11.39
C GLN A 44 -2.48 -6.99 -10.45
N GLN A 45 -2.94 -5.77 -10.71
CA GLN A 45 -2.68 -4.64 -9.82
C GLN A 45 -3.10 -5.00 -8.40
N GLN A 46 -2.24 -4.74 -7.44
CA GLN A 46 -2.52 -4.92 -6.02
C GLN A 46 -2.96 -3.61 -5.38
N THR A 47 -4.06 -3.65 -4.64
CA THR A 47 -4.58 -2.48 -3.91
C THR A 47 -4.91 -2.90 -2.48
N PRO A 48 -4.27 -2.31 -1.45
CA PRO A 48 -4.58 -2.63 -0.07
C PRO A 48 -5.96 -2.07 0.32
N VAL A 49 -6.71 -2.85 1.07
CA VAL A 49 -7.99 -2.45 1.66
C VAL A 49 -7.77 -2.14 3.14
N PHE A 50 -7.96 -0.89 3.51
CA PHE A 50 -7.80 -0.43 4.88
C PHE A 50 -9.14 -0.51 5.62
N THR A 51 -9.07 -1.00 6.85
CA THR A 51 -10.23 -1.06 7.75
C THR A 51 -9.86 -0.43 9.09
N PRO A 52 -10.79 0.32 9.71
CA PRO A 52 -10.57 0.82 11.06
C PRO A 52 -10.55 -0.34 12.05
N VAL A 53 -9.62 -0.29 12.99
CA VAL A 53 -9.61 -1.16 14.16
C VAL A 53 -10.40 -0.45 15.26
N VAL A 54 -11.34 -1.16 15.89
CA VAL A 54 -12.16 -0.64 16.97
C VAL A 54 -11.86 -1.46 18.23
N GLY A 55 -11.47 -0.78 19.29
CA GLY A 55 -11.21 -1.38 20.58
C GLY A 55 -12.47 -1.91 21.27
N ALA A 56 -12.29 -2.68 22.32
CA ALA A 56 -13.40 -3.26 23.08
C ALA A 56 -14.34 -2.23 23.72
N ASN A 57 -13.88 -0.99 23.87
CA ASN A 57 -14.67 0.17 24.36
C ASN A 57 -15.44 0.90 23.26
N GLY A 58 -15.40 0.42 22.00
CA GLY A 58 -16.03 1.04 20.84
C GLY A 58 -15.30 2.26 20.28
N GLN A 59 -14.12 2.60 20.79
CA GLN A 59 -13.29 3.70 20.28
C GLN A 59 -12.34 3.19 19.19
N GLY A 60 -11.94 4.10 18.29
CA GLY A 60 -10.96 3.80 17.25
C GLY A 60 -9.59 3.46 17.87
N ASP A 61 -9.00 2.34 17.45
CA ASP A 61 -7.74 1.79 17.95
C ASP A 61 -6.70 1.64 16.84
N GLY A 62 -6.91 2.32 15.72
CA GLY A 62 -6.00 2.36 14.60
C GLY A 62 -6.60 1.90 13.28
N VAL A 63 -5.72 1.45 12.38
CA VAL A 63 -6.05 0.96 11.05
C VAL A 63 -5.35 -0.37 10.79
N ALA A 64 -6.00 -1.26 10.06
CA ALA A 64 -5.39 -2.50 9.59
C ALA A 64 -5.59 -2.66 8.09
N VAL A 65 -4.68 -3.37 7.45
CA VAL A 65 -4.89 -3.86 6.09
C VAL A 65 -5.65 -5.18 6.20
N SER A 66 -6.92 -5.17 5.81
CA SER A 66 -7.78 -6.35 5.90
C SER A 66 -7.57 -7.34 4.76
N SER A 67 -7.19 -6.83 3.58
CA SER A 67 -6.95 -7.64 2.39
C SER A 67 -6.17 -6.85 1.35
N ILE A 68 -5.63 -7.57 0.36
CA ILE A 68 -5.12 -7.00 -0.89
C ILE A 68 -6.12 -7.35 -1.98
N GLN A 69 -6.74 -6.34 -2.56
CA GLN A 69 -7.63 -6.50 -3.70
C GLN A 69 -6.79 -6.61 -4.97
N LEU A 70 -7.10 -7.61 -5.79
CA LEU A 70 -6.46 -7.82 -7.08
C LEU A 70 -7.29 -7.19 -8.20
N GLY A 71 -6.62 -6.52 -9.12
CA GLY A 71 -7.21 -5.97 -10.34
C GLY A 71 -7.47 -7.06 -11.37
N SER A 72 -7.86 -6.64 -12.58
CA SER A 72 -8.17 -7.58 -13.66
C SER A 72 -6.91 -8.26 -14.22
N ALA A 73 -6.97 -9.57 -14.39
CA ALA A 73 -5.96 -10.35 -15.11
C ALA A 73 -6.09 -10.22 -16.65
N VAL A 74 -7.15 -9.60 -17.16
CA VAL A 74 -7.36 -9.40 -18.60
C VAL A 74 -6.30 -8.47 -19.18
N GLY A 75 -5.90 -7.43 -18.44
CA GLY A 75 -4.89 -6.48 -18.89
C GLY A 75 -5.26 -5.81 -20.21
N ARG A 76 -4.22 -5.50 -20.99
CA ARG A 76 -4.33 -4.94 -22.36
C ARG A 76 -3.50 -5.73 -23.34
N LEU A 77 -3.93 -5.80 -24.58
CA LEU A 77 -3.14 -6.36 -25.68
C LEU A 77 -2.25 -5.27 -26.28
N VAL A 78 -0.98 -5.61 -26.48
CA VAL A 78 0.03 -4.71 -27.05
C VAL A 78 0.68 -5.39 -28.25
N TYR A 79 0.85 -4.64 -29.33
CA TYR A 79 1.56 -5.12 -30.50
C TYR A 79 3.07 -5.01 -30.31
N ASP A 80 3.72 -6.15 -30.16
CA ASP A 80 5.18 -6.27 -30.03
C ASP A 80 5.63 -7.57 -30.70
N PRO A 81 5.77 -7.57 -32.05
CA PRO A 81 6.10 -8.77 -32.81
C PRO A 81 7.53 -9.29 -32.56
N SER A 82 8.39 -8.45 -31.97
CA SER A 82 9.76 -8.84 -31.62
C SER A 82 9.85 -9.60 -30.30
N ASN A 83 8.77 -9.58 -29.51
CA ASN A 83 8.73 -10.24 -28.23
C ASN A 83 8.62 -11.76 -28.38
N PRO A 84 9.48 -12.56 -27.71
CA PRO A 84 9.42 -14.02 -27.78
C PRO A 84 8.08 -14.62 -27.35
N GLN A 85 7.27 -13.88 -26.60
CA GLN A 85 5.96 -14.30 -26.12
C GLN A 85 4.80 -13.86 -27.03
N ALA A 86 5.11 -13.15 -28.13
CA ALA A 86 4.08 -12.71 -29.06
C ALA A 86 3.39 -13.89 -29.76
N ASN A 87 2.07 -13.75 -29.96
CA ASN A 87 1.30 -14.70 -30.74
C ASN A 87 1.55 -14.52 -32.25
N ALA A 88 0.84 -15.30 -33.08
CA ALA A 88 0.96 -15.24 -34.53
C ALA A 88 0.59 -13.86 -35.13
N GLN A 89 -0.18 -13.04 -34.42
CA GLN A 89 -0.55 -11.69 -34.79
C GLN A 89 0.41 -10.63 -34.22
N GLY A 90 1.51 -11.04 -33.58
CA GLY A 90 2.48 -10.14 -32.96
C GLY A 90 1.99 -9.47 -31.66
N MET A 91 1.01 -10.05 -30.98
CA MET A 91 0.40 -9.48 -29.79
C MET A 91 0.90 -10.17 -28.52
N VAL A 92 1.14 -9.38 -27.47
CA VAL A 92 1.39 -9.81 -26.10
C VAL A 92 0.35 -9.20 -25.17
N ARG A 93 0.25 -9.73 -23.97
CA ARG A 93 -0.62 -9.18 -22.91
C ARG A 93 0.23 -8.45 -21.87
N GLN A 94 -0.21 -7.26 -21.48
CA GLN A 94 0.39 -6.46 -20.41
C GLN A 94 -0.67 -6.10 -19.35
N PRO A 95 -0.24 -5.78 -18.11
CA PRO A 95 -1.13 -5.23 -17.09
C PRO A 95 -1.77 -3.91 -17.55
N ALA A 96 -3.02 -3.69 -17.15
CA ALA A 96 -3.71 -2.41 -17.34
C ALA A 96 -3.46 -1.50 -16.11
N ILE A 97 -2.22 -1.12 -15.89
CA ILE A 97 -1.80 -0.28 -14.75
C ILE A 97 -1.40 1.10 -15.27
N SER A 98 -1.94 2.15 -14.65
CA SER A 98 -1.60 3.53 -14.96
C SER A 98 -0.41 3.98 -14.11
N MET A 99 0.72 4.28 -14.74
CA MET A 99 1.91 4.81 -14.06
C MET A 99 1.58 6.09 -13.27
N SER A 100 0.87 7.03 -13.88
CA SER A 100 0.54 8.30 -13.22
C SER A 100 -0.30 8.08 -11.96
N THR A 101 -1.27 7.18 -12.00
CA THR A 101 -2.09 6.84 -10.84
C THR A 101 -1.24 6.21 -9.73
N GLN A 102 -0.35 5.27 -10.08
CA GLN A 102 0.52 4.62 -9.09
C GLN A 102 1.50 5.61 -8.45
N LEU A 103 2.07 6.54 -9.23
CA LEU A 103 2.97 7.57 -8.71
C LEU A 103 2.26 8.53 -7.76
N VAL A 104 1.04 8.97 -8.09
CA VAL A 104 0.22 9.81 -7.18
C VAL A 104 -0.07 9.07 -5.89
N GLN A 105 -0.49 7.81 -5.97
CA GLN A 105 -0.76 6.99 -4.78
C GLN A 105 0.50 6.74 -3.95
N LEU A 106 1.65 6.55 -4.60
CA LEU A 106 2.93 6.40 -3.92
C LEU A 106 3.29 7.65 -3.10
N VAL A 107 3.11 8.84 -3.69
CA VAL A 107 3.34 10.12 -2.99
C VAL A 107 2.37 10.28 -1.82
N GLN A 108 1.11 9.92 -2.00
CA GLN A 108 0.12 9.93 -0.92
C GLN A 108 0.50 8.97 0.22
N ALA A 109 0.92 7.76 -0.11
CA ALA A 109 1.35 6.76 0.86
C ALA A 109 2.60 7.22 1.63
N GLN A 110 3.57 7.83 0.95
CA GLN A 110 4.76 8.41 1.58
C GLN A 110 4.40 9.56 2.53
N ASN A 111 3.50 10.46 2.13
CA ASN A 111 3.02 11.54 2.99
C ASN A 111 2.31 10.99 4.23
N GLN A 112 1.48 9.96 4.06
CA GLN A 112 0.80 9.28 5.16
C GLN A 112 1.79 8.61 6.12
N TYR A 113 2.81 7.93 5.58
CA TYR A 113 3.89 7.35 6.37
C TYR A 113 4.63 8.39 7.20
N GLN A 114 5.02 9.50 6.58
CA GLN A 114 5.74 10.60 7.25
C GLN A 114 4.88 11.24 8.34
N ALA A 115 3.61 11.52 8.06
CA ALA A 115 2.68 12.11 9.02
C ALA A 115 2.52 11.22 10.26
N ASN A 116 2.31 9.92 10.06
CA ASN A 116 2.20 8.96 11.15
C ASN A 116 3.52 8.81 11.93
N THR A 117 4.67 8.85 11.25
CA THR A 117 5.98 8.81 11.89
C THR A 117 6.22 10.03 12.79
N VAL A 118 5.85 11.23 12.34
CA VAL A 118 5.93 12.45 13.15
C VAL A 118 5.00 12.36 14.37
N ALA A 119 3.77 11.92 14.16
CA ALA A 119 2.79 11.75 15.23
C ALA A 119 3.25 10.71 16.26
N PHE A 120 3.80 9.58 15.80
CA PHE A 120 4.37 8.53 16.64
C PHE A 120 5.50 9.07 17.52
N LYS A 121 6.46 9.79 16.93
CA LYS A 121 7.58 10.40 17.67
C LYS A 121 7.11 11.39 18.73
N ARG A 122 6.10 12.21 18.41
CA ARG A 122 5.51 13.15 19.39
C ARG A 122 4.83 12.42 20.54
N ALA A 123 4.05 11.37 20.25
CA ALA A 123 3.42 10.54 21.29
C ALA A 123 4.46 9.86 22.19
N LEU A 124 5.54 9.35 21.58
CA LEU A 124 6.64 8.72 22.33
C LEU A 124 7.36 9.73 23.24
N THR A 125 7.67 10.92 22.74
CA THR A 125 8.30 11.99 23.53
C THR A 125 7.40 12.43 24.70
N ALA A 126 6.11 12.60 24.44
CA ALA A 126 5.14 12.93 25.51
C ALA A 126 5.08 11.84 26.59
N TYR A 127 5.09 10.57 26.17
CA TYR A 127 5.12 9.43 27.09
C TYR A 127 6.40 9.43 27.95
N GLN A 128 7.58 9.62 27.34
CA GLN A 128 8.85 9.70 28.05
C GLN A 128 8.88 10.87 29.06
N SER A 129 8.35 12.04 28.66
CA SER A 129 8.25 13.19 29.56
C SER A 129 7.31 12.92 30.74
N ALA A 130 6.20 12.22 30.51
CA ALA A 130 5.29 11.84 31.58
C ALA A 130 5.93 10.87 32.59
N LEU A 131 6.77 9.95 32.11
CA LEU A 131 7.53 9.04 32.99
C LEU A 131 8.53 9.79 33.88
N THR A 132 9.23 10.78 33.31
CA THR A 132 10.22 11.57 34.07
C THR A 132 9.58 12.49 35.11
N LEU A 133 8.34 12.94 34.89
CA LEU A 133 7.60 13.76 35.83
C LEU A 133 6.92 12.94 36.97
N GLY A 134 6.74 11.64 36.74
CA GLY A 134 6.13 10.73 37.71
C GLY A 134 7.12 9.95 38.59
N SER A 135 8.43 10.18 38.36
CA SER A 135 9.52 9.64 39.19
C SER A 135 10.06 10.71 40.17
#